data_a1f0c111f729617071a299c410f6fb0f
#
_entry.id   a1f0c111f729617071a299c410f6fb0f
#
_cell.length_a   1.000
_cell.length_b   1.000
_cell.length_c   1.000
_cell.angle_alpha   90.00
_cell.angle_beta   90.00
_cell.angle_gamma   90.00
#
_symmetry.space_group_name_H-M   'P 1'
#
loop_
_entity.id
_entity.type
_entity.pdbx_description
1 polymer ?
#
loop_
_entity_poly.entity_id
_entity_poly.type
_entity_poly.pdbx_seq_one_letter_code
_entity_poly.pdbx_strand_id
1 'polypeptide(L)'
;KTNHEVPLVFHKLKEKFGVKWGSIIIAYYPDIYCAIDIPEQKYVHEKVHLDRQKLMGVGEWWGRYLSDDAFRLNEEVLAYRVEVEWIKKNVVTRNERRYLLNKIYTDLSSYVYGHIVSKDKAKKLLTA
;
A
#
# COMPACT_ATOMS: atom_id res chain seq x y z
N LYS A 1 7.83 -3.28 -12.69
CA LYS A 1 7.25 -2.91 -13.98
C LYS A 1 5.74 -2.70 -13.84
N THR A 2 5.23 -1.64 -14.43
CA THR A 2 3.81 -1.31 -14.35
C THR A 2 3.00 -2.08 -15.39
N ASN A 3 1.84 -2.62 -14.95
CA ASN A 3 0.96 -3.42 -15.80
C ASN A 3 -0.49 -2.94 -15.58
N HIS A 4 -1.22 -2.68 -16.66
CA HIS A 4 -2.60 -2.19 -16.57
C HIS A 4 -3.67 -3.29 -16.64
N GLU A 5 -3.26 -4.54 -16.71
CA GLU A 5 -4.17 -5.67 -16.67
C GLU A 5 -4.63 -5.95 -15.23
N VAL A 6 -5.82 -6.56 -15.09
CA VAL A 6 -6.34 -6.95 -13.78
C VAL A 6 -5.68 -8.27 -13.35
N PRO A 7 -4.91 -8.28 -12.24
CA PRO A 7 -4.28 -9.52 -11.80
C PRO A 7 -5.29 -10.44 -11.10
N LEU A 8 -5.01 -11.73 -11.09
CA LEU A 8 -5.92 -12.72 -10.48
C LEU A 8 -6.18 -12.43 -9.00
N VAL A 9 -5.17 -11.96 -8.27
CA VAL A 9 -5.32 -11.66 -6.83
C VAL A 9 -6.34 -10.56 -6.56
N PHE A 10 -6.63 -9.71 -7.55
CA PHE A 10 -7.65 -8.66 -7.39
C PHE A 10 -9.00 -9.23 -6.97
N HIS A 11 -9.39 -10.38 -7.52
CA HIS A 11 -10.69 -10.99 -7.21
C HIS A 11 -10.79 -11.37 -5.73
N LYS A 12 -9.71 -11.84 -5.14
CA LYS A 12 -9.65 -12.15 -3.71
C LYS A 12 -9.71 -10.89 -2.85
N LEU A 13 -9.04 -9.83 -3.28
CA LEU A 13 -9.09 -8.54 -2.60
C LEU A 13 -10.49 -7.92 -2.65
N LYS A 14 -11.14 -8.01 -3.81
CA LYS A 14 -12.51 -7.52 -3.98
C LYS A 14 -13.48 -8.27 -3.07
N GLU A 15 -13.36 -9.59 -3.01
CA GLU A 15 -14.21 -10.43 -2.19
C GLU A 15 -14.02 -10.12 -0.70
N LYS A 16 -12.77 -9.99 -0.26
CA LYS A 16 -12.45 -9.79 1.16
C LYS A 16 -12.68 -8.36 1.63
N PHE A 17 -12.29 -7.36 0.84
CA PHE A 17 -12.28 -5.95 1.26
C PHE A 17 -13.25 -5.06 0.50
N GLY A 18 -13.86 -5.53 -0.57
CA GLY A 18 -14.79 -4.72 -1.36
C GLY A 18 -14.13 -3.66 -2.22
N VAL A 19 -12.85 -3.82 -2.55
CA VAL A 19 -12.11 -2.85 -3.37
C VAL A 19 -12.58 -2.88 -4.83
N LYS A 20 -12.36 -1.75 -5.53
CA LYS A 20 -12.71 -1.63 -6.95
C LYS A 20 -11.46 -1.41 -7.79
N TRP A 21 -11.44 -2.01 -8.98
CA TRP A 21 -10.36 -1.76 -9.93
C TRP A 21 -10.39 -0.28 -10.32
N GLY A 22 -9.23 0.34 -10.33
CA GLY A 22 -9.12 1.78 -10.58
C GLY A 22 -8.92 2.60 -9.30
N SER A 23 -9.28 2.04 -8.14
CA SER A 23 -9.09 2.72 -6.86
C SER A 23 -7.94 2.14 -6.03
N ILE A 24 -7.30 1.07 -6.50
CA ILE A 24 -6.19 0.43 -5.78
C ILE A 24 -5.02 0.15 -6.71
N ILE A 25 -3.87 -0.06 -6.09
CA ILE A 25 -2.62 -0.45 -6.75
C ILE A 25 -2.21 -1.76 -6.13
N ILE A 26 -1.82 -2.75 -6.94
CA ILE A 26 -1.47 -4.08 -6.48
C ILE A 26 -0.04 -4.41 -6.89
N ALA A 27 0.81 -4.69 -5.89
CA ALA A 27 2.14 -5.24 -6.13
C ALA A 27 2.03 -6.77 -6.15
N TYR A 28 2.32 -7.36 -7.28
CA TYR A 28 2.39 -8.83 -7.40
C TYR A 28 3.66 -9.13 -8.18
N TYR A 29 4.71 -9.52 -7.47
CA TYR A 29 6.05 -9.66 -8.04
C TYR A 29 6.02 -10.48 -9.33
N PRO A 30 6.66 -10.03 -10.40
CA PRO A 30 7.58 -8.88 -10.47
C PRO A 30 6.95 -7.56 -10.90
N ASP A 31 5.63 -7.48 -11.02
CA ASP A 31 4.93 -6.32 -11.59
C ASP A 31 4.11 -5.54 -10.57
N ILE A 32 3.82 -4.29 -10.91
CA ILE A 32 2.85 -3.46 -10.21
C ILE A 32 1.63 -3.31 -11.13
N TYR A 33 0.45 -3.65 -10.60
CA TYR A 33 -0.80 -3.62 -11.36
C TYR A 33 -1.64 -2.42 -10.94
N CYS A 34 -2.06 -1.61 -11.90
CA CYS A 34 -2.88 -0.42 -11.66
C CYS A 34 -3.65 -0.08 -12.94
N ALA A 35 -4.84 0.53 -12.77
CA ALA A 35 -5.67 0.92 -13.90
C ALA A 35 -5.06 2.09 -14.69
N ILE A 36 -4.40 3.01 -13.97
CA ILE A 36 -3.75 4.19 -14.54
C ILE A 36 -2.34 4.30 -14.00
N ASP A 37 -1.51 5.17 -14.61
CA ASP A 37 -0.17 5.42 -14.12
C ASP A 37 -0.19 6.02 -12.72
N ILE A 38 0.80 5.68 -11.92
CA ILE A 38 0.87 6.08 -10.52
C ILE A 38 2.00 7.10 -10.29
N PRO A 39 1.83 8.00 -9.30
CA PRO A 39 2.90 8.94 -8.98
C PRO A 39 4.08 8.24 -8.30
N GLU A 40 5.22 8.90 -8.31
CA GLU A 40 6.47 8.35 -7.80
C GLU A 40 6.37 7.89 -6.34
N GLN A 41 5.68 8.64 -5.47
CA GLN A 41 5.54 8.23 -4.06
C GLN A 41 4.80 6.91 -3.92
N LYS A 42 3.85 6.61 -4.80
CA LYS A 42 3.14 5.32 -4.79
C LYS A 42 4.03 4.22 -5.34
N TYR A 43 4.85 4.54 -6.33
CA TYR A 43 5.80 3.56 -6.87
C TYR A 43 6.78 3.09 -5.77
N VAL A 44 7.34 4.01 -4.97
CA VAL A 44 8.28 3.63 -3.91
C VAL A 44 7.60 2.79 -2.82
N HIS A 45 6.31 3.04 -2.55
CA HIS A 45 5.50 2.23 -1.66
C HIS A 45 5.38 0.79 -2.18
N GLU A 46 4.93 0.64 -3.43
CA GLU A 46 4.71 -0.68 -4.01
C GLU A 46 6.01 -1.46 -4.17
N LYS A 47 7.12 -0.77 -4.42
CA LYS A 47 8.42 -1.42 -4.54
C LYS A 47 8.85 -2.11 -3.25
N VAL A 48 8.48 -1.58 -2.09
CA VAL A 48 8.74 -2.26 -0.81
C VAL A 48 8.04 -3.62 -0.80
N HIS A 49 6.79 -3.67 -1.24
CA HIS A 49 6.06 -4.95 -1.33
C HIS A 49 6.73 -5.92 -2.30
N LEU A 50 7.14 -5.43 -3.47
CA LEU A 50 7.82 -6.28 -4.46
C LEU A 50 9.11 -6.88 -3.90
N ASP A 51 9.93 -6.08 -3.23
CA ASP A 51 11.19 -6.55 -2.66
C ASP A 51 10.95 -7.62 -1.59
N ARG A 52 9.94 -7.44 -0.76
CA ARG A 52 9.61 -8.41 0.28
C ARG A 52 8.99 -9.67 -0.30
N GLN A 53 8.17 -9.54 -1.34
CA GLN A 53 7.62 -10.70 -2.06
C GLN A 53 8.72 -11.53 -2.73
N LYS A 54 9.73 -10.85 -3.28
CA LYS A 54 10.87 -11.53 -3.89
C LYS A 54 11.62 -12.40 -2.88
N LEU A 55 11.80 -11.89 -1.66
CA LEU A 55 12.52 -12.62 -0.60
C LEU A 55 11.70 -13.76 -0.02
N MET A 56 10.42 -13.53 0.23
CA MET A 56 9.55 -14.49 0.91
C MET A 56 8.92 -15.51 -0.04
N GLY A 57 8.73 -15.12 -1.30
CA GLY A 57 7.90 -15.85 -2.26
C GLY A 57 6.56 -15.14 -2.39
N VAL A 58 6.16 -14.81 -3.62
CA VAL A 58 4.96 -14.01 -3.87
C VAL A 58 3.68 -14.69 -3.38
N GLY A 59 3.59 -16.02 -3.53
CA GLY A 59 2.42 -16.78 -3.06
C GLY A 59 2.32 -16.80 -1.55
N GLU A 60 3.45 -16.99 -0.85
CA GLU A 60 3.52 -16.98 0.61
C GLU A 60 3.15 -15.61 1.15
N TRP A 61 3.68 -14.55 0.55
CA TRP A 61 3.40 -13.17 0.97
C TRP A 61 1.90 -12.86 0.85
N TRP A 62 1.30 -13.15 -0.30
CA TRP A 62 -0.12 -12.88 -0.52
C TRP A 62 -1.03 -13.76 0.35
N GLY A 63 -0.63 -15.01 0.58
CA GLY A 63 -1.37 -15.89 1.49
C GLY A 63 -1.46 -15.31 2.89
N ARG A 64 -0.33 -14.84 3.43
CA ARG A 64 -0.29 -14.20 4.75
C ARG A 64 -1.01 -12.86 4.75
N TYR A 65 -0.82 -12.06 3.71
CA TYR A 65 -1.46 -10.74 3.61
C TYR A 65 -2.98 -10.86 3.70
N LEU A 66 -3.56 -11.85 3.03
CA LEU A 66 -5.01 -12.05 3.02
C LEU A 66 -5.54 -12.67 4.31
N SER A 67 -4.76 -13.45 5.01
CA SER A 67 -5.24 -14.24 6.17
C SER A 67 -4.78 -13.72 7.54
N ASP A 68 -3.79 -12.84 7.59
CA ASP A 68 -3.18 -12.40 8.86
C ASP A 68 -3.17 -10.88 8.94
N ASP A 69 -4.04 -10.32 9.79
CA ASP A 69 -4.17 -8.87 9.96
C ASP A 69 -2.88 -8.23 10.46
N ALA A 70 -2.17 -8.88 11.38
CA ALA A 70 -0.92 -8.36 11.92
C ALA A 70 0.17 -8.31 10.85
N PHE A 71 0.26 -9.34 10.02
CA PHE A 71 1.20 -9.38 8.91
C PHE A 71 0.87 -8.25 7.92
N ARG A 72 -0.40 -8.11 7.53
CA ARG A 72 -0.84 -7.08 6.59
C ARG A 72 -0.52 -5.68 7.10
N LEU A 73 -0.81 -5.41 8.37
CA LEU A 73 -0.50 -4.11 8.97
C LEU A 73 1.00 -3.83 8.94
N ASN A 74 1.81 -4.81 9.34
CA ASN A 74 3.26 -4.65 9.36
C ASN A 74 3.82 -4.36 7.96
N GLU A 75 3.35 -5.08 6.94
CA GLU A 75 3.81 -4.89 5.56
C GLU A 75 3.41 -3.50 5.04
N GLU A 76 2.20 -3.04 5.35
CA GLU A 76 1.77 -1.71 4.92
C GLU A 76 2.51 -0.60 5.68
N VAL A 77 2.78 -0.77 6.96
CA VAL A 77 3.57 0.21 7.73
C VAL A 77 4.97 0.34 7.14
N LEU A 78 5.62 -0.76 6.78
CA LEU A 78 6.94 -0.71 6.15
C LEU A 78 6.91 0.08 4.84
N ALA A 79 5.92 -0.18 4.00
CA ALA A 79 5.78 0.49 2.71
C ALA A 79 5.42 1.97 2.87
N TYR A 80 4.48 2.29 3.75
CA TYR A 80 4.09 3.68 3.99
C TYR A 80 5.20 4.50 4.63
N ARG A 81 6.05 3.92 5.46
CA ARG A 81 7.20 4.64 6.01
C ARG A 81 8.13 5.12 4.92
N VAL A 82 8.38 4.31 3.92
CA VAL A 82 9.19 4.70 2.76
C VAL A 82 8.49 5.80 1.97
N GLU A 83 7.19 5.69 1.76
CA GLU A 83 6.40 6.70 1.08
C GLU A 83 6.42 8.04 1.83
N VAL A 84 6.25 8.01 3.15
CA VAL A 84 6.31 9.21 4.01
C VAL A 84 7.68 9.90 3.89
N GLU A 85 8.77 9.14 3.94
CA GLU A 85 10.11 9.70 3.77
C GLU A 85 10.30 10.34 2.40
N TRP A 86 9.78 9.70 1.36
CA TRP A 86 9.83 10.25 0.01
C TRP A 86 9.09 11.59 -0.06
N ILE A 87 7.89 11.67 0.53
CA ILE A 87 7.08 12.88 0.53
C ILE A 87 7.80 14.01 1.27
N LYS A 88 8.37 13.74 2.45
CA LYS A 88 9.10 14.74 3.22
C LYS A 88 10.30 15.29 2.46
N LYS A 89 10.94 14.45 1.67
CA LYS A 89 12.17 14.80 0.94
C LYS A 89 11.89 15.51 -0.38
N ASN A 90 10.81 15.18 -1.07
CA ASN A 90 10.59 15.59 -2.45
C ASN A 90 9.41 16.56 -2.64
N VAL A 91 8.45 16.60 -1.73
CA VAL A 91 7.30 17.50 -1.85
C VAL A 91 7.65 18.84 -1.18
N VAL A 92 7.70 19.91 -1.99
CA VAL A 92 8.25 21.19 -1.55
C VAL A 92 7.32 21.97 -0.63
N THR A 93 6.01 22.03 -0.93
CA THR A 93 5.10 22.86 -0.16
C THR A 93 4.60 22.14 1.09
N ARG A 94 4.52 22.91 2.18
CA ARG A 94 4.06 22.38 3.48
C ARG A 94 2.61 21.90 3.41
N ASN A 95 1.74 22.65 2.72
CA ASN A 95 0.33 22.31 2.60
C ASN A 95 0.13 21.01 1.83
N GLU A 96 0.88 20.81 0.74
CA GLU A 96 0.79 19.59 -0.04
C GLU A 96 1.30 18.38 0.75
N ARG A 97 2.42 18.55 1.48
CA ARG A 97 2.92 17.49 2.35
C ARG A 97 1.88 17.08 3.38
N ARG A 98 1.26 18.05 4.04
CA ARG A 98 0.24 17.78 5.05
C ARG A 98 -0.94 17.02 4.46
N TYR A 99 -1.39 17.43 3.28
CA TYR A 99 -2.50 16.77 2.58
C TYR A 99 -2.16 15.30 2.28
N LEU A 100 -0.98 15.07 1.70
CA LEU A 100 -0.56 13.72 1.33
C LEU A 100 -0.37 12.81 2.55
N LEU A 101 0.25 13.33 3.61
CA LEU A 101 0.43 12.56 4.85
C LEU A 101 -0.90 12.21 5.50
N ASN A 102 -1.83 13.17 5.56
CA ASN A 102 -3.15 12.91 6.12
C ASN A 102 -3.92 11.86 5.31
N LYS A 103 -3.78 11.91 3.99
CA LYS A 103 -4.37 10.90 3.11
C LYS A 103 -3.81 9.51 3.40
N ILE A 104 -2.51 9.40 3.65
CA ILE A 104 -1.88 8.12 4.01
C ILE A 104 -2.49 7.58 5.31
N TYR A 105 -2.64 8.41 6.34
CA TYR A 105 -3.22 7.96 7.62
C TYR A 105 -4.65 7.47 7.43
N THR A 106 -5.43 8.17 6.61
CA THR A 106 -6.81 7.80 6.28
C THR A 106 -6.82 6.46 5.51
N ASP A 107 -5.97 6.32 4.51
CA ASP A 107 -5.92 5.11 3.68
C ASP A 107 -5.52 3.88 4.50
N LEU A 108 -4.50 4.00 5.36
CA LEU A 108 -4.05 2.87 6.18
C LEU A 108 -5.13 2.39 7.14
N SER A 109 -5.99 3.29 7.61
CA SER A 109 -7.09 2.94 8.52
C SER A 109 -8.37 2.50 7.80
N SER A 110 -8.36 2.47 6.46
CA SER A 110 -9.56 2.27 5.66
C SER A 110 -9.92 0.79 5.41
N TYR A 111 -11.06 0.60 4.76
CA TYR A 111 -11.55 -0.72 4.38
C TYR A 111 -10.64 -1.46 3.40
N VAL A 112 -9.83 -0.72 2.62
CA VAL A 112 -8.90 -1.32 1.64
C VAL A 112 -7.94 -2.31 2.30
N TYR A 113 -7.64 -2.12 3.59
CA TYR A 113 -6.77 -3.01 4.36
C TYR A 113 -7.55 -3.78 5.43
N GLY A 114 -8.88 -3.67 5.46
CA GLY A 114 -9.74 -4.40 6.38
C GLY A 114 -9.94 -3.71 7.73
N HIS A 115 -9.77 -2.39 7.81
CA HIS A 115 -9.95 -1.61 9.05
C HIS A 115 -9.12 -2.16 10.22
N ILE A 116 -7.86 -2.52 9.96
CA ILE A 116 -7.00 -3.17 10.96
C ILE A 116 -6.37 -2.19 11.96
N VAL A 117 -6.55 -0.88 11.76
CA VAL A 117 -5.97 0.14 12.63
C VAL A 117 -6.81 1.41 12.55
N SER A 118 -6.87 2.18 13.64
CA SER A 118 -7.52 3.49 13.63
C SER A 118 -6.63 4.53 12.95
N LYS A 119 -7.21 5.65 12.53
CA LYS A 119 -6.44 6.73 11.93
C LYS A 119 -5.40 7.29 12.89
N ASP A 120 -5.75 7.48 14.18
CA ASP A 120 -4.82 7.96 15.20
C ASP A 120 -3.66 7.00 15.39
N LYS A 121 -3.91 5.71 15.43
CA LYS A 121 -2.88 4.69 15.54
C LYS A 121 -2.00 4.66 14.31
N ALA A 122 -2.59 4.78 13.11
CA ALA A 122 -1.85 4.84 11.86
C ALA A 122 -0.87 6.02 11.88
N LYS A 123 -1.33 7.18 12.30
CA LYS A 123 -0.48 8.37 12.43
C LYS A 123 0.69 8.10 13.38
N LYS A 124 0.43 7.51 14.54
CA LYS A 124 1.49 7.19 15.52
C LYS A 124 2.52 6.23 14.94
N LEU A 125 2.07 5.19 14.24
CA LEU A 125 2.97 4.19 13.64
C LEU A 125 3.86 4.79 12.57
N LEU A 126 3.38 5.80 11.85
CA LEU A 126 4.11 6.39 10.72
C LEU A 126 4.91 7.64 11.08
N THR A 127 4.69 8.21 12.26
CA THR A 127 5.41 9.40 12.72
C THR A 127 6.43 9.12 13.82
N ALA A 128 6.47 7.89 14.30
CA ALA A 128 7.40 7.49 15.35
C ALA A 128 8.84 7.34 14.83
#